data_872486538cd49d7c555d26369311a6d5
#
_entry.id   872486538cd49d7c555d26369311a6d5
#
_cell.length_a   1.000
_cell.length_b   1.000
_cell.length_c   1.000
_cell.angle_alpha   90.00
_cell.angle_beta   90.00
_cell.angle_gamma   90.00
#
_symmetry.space_group_name_H-M   'P 1'
#
loop_
_entity.id
_entity.type
_entity.pdbx_description
1 polymer ?
#
loop_
_entity_poly.entity_id
_entity_poly.type
_entity_poly.pdbx_seq_one_letter_code
_entity_poly.pdbx_strand_id
1 'polypeptide(L)'
;MNMHMNLHRAVKFGLIATVGVALSGCSSIRESRGYVVDNVLVRSIQPGIDNQRSVEGTLGRPTFTSQFGETTWYYVSSVTGRKPFIRPRIQSHAVIAVQFDEAGNVASAERSGIDQIVRLRPDGDKTPTLGRERGFFEDLFGNIGQVGAPGAGG
;
A
#
# COMPACT_ATOMS: atom_id res chain seq x y z
N MET A 1 51.27 -26.65 21.18
CA MET A 1 49.82 -27.08 21.18
C MET A 1 48.82 -25.94 21.25
N ASN A 2 49.22 -24.66 21.39
CA ASN A 2 48.32 -23.52 21.55
C ASN A 2 47.97 -22.75 20.24
N MET A 3 48.73 -23.01 19.17
CA MET A 3 48.57 -22.27 17.90
C MET A 3 47.29 -22.66 17.13
N HIS A 4 46.93 -23.95 17.12
CA HIS A 4 45.71 -24.44 16.48
C HIS A 4 44.42 -23.97 17.18
N MET A 5 44.45 -23.83 18.49
CA MET A 5 43.33 -23.40 19.30
C MET A 5 42.97 -21.91 19.03
N ASN A 6 43.99 -21.08 18.83
CA ASN A 6 43.83 -19.68 18.52
C ASN A 6 43.31 -19.46 17.09
N LEU A 7 43.75 -20.29 16.14
CA LEU A 7 43.26 -20.22 14.75
C LEU A 7 41.78 -20.56 14.65
N HIS A 8 41.31 -21.61 15.33
CA HIS A 8 39.89 -21.96 15.35
C HIS A 8 39.00 -20.88 16.02
N ARG A 9 39.51 -20.21 17.04
CA ARG A 9 38.82 -19.08 17.68
C ARG A 9 38.74 -17.89 16.74
N ALA A 10 39.83 -17.53 16.07
CA ALA A 10 39.83 -16.42 15.09
C ALA A 10 38.87 -16.66 13.92
N VAL A 11 38.82 -17.88 13.39
CA VAL A 11 37.89 -18.27 12.31
C VAL A 11 36.44 -18.20 12.77
N LYS A 12 36.13 -18.68 13.99
CA LYS A 12 34.76 -18.58 14.54
C LYS A 12 34.33 -17.14 14.77
N PHE A 13 35.22 -16.28 15.28
CA PHE A 13 34.92 -14.86 15.45
C PHE A 13 34.74 -14.16 14.10
N GLY A 14 35.55 -14.46 13.11
CA GLY A 14 35.40 -13.96 11.74
C GLY A 14 34.07 -14.37 11.11
N LEU A 15 33.67 -15.63 11.26
CA LEU A 15 32.40 -16.14 10.72
C LEU A 15 31.21 -15.46 11.39
N ILE A 16 31.21 -15.28 12.71
CA ILE A 16 30.12 -14.61 13.46
C ILE A 16 30.03 -13.14 13.05
N ALA A 17 31.16 -12.45 12.89
CA ALA A 17 31.16 -11.05 12.44
C ALA A 17 30.61 -10.91 11.03
N THR A 18 30.94 -11.83 10.12
CA THR A 18 30.42 -11.79 8.72
C THR A 18 28.92 -12.03 8.67
N VAL A 19 28.40 -12.98 9.48
CA VAL A 19 26.95 -13.23 9.59
C VAL A 19 26.23 -12.04 10.21
N GLY A 20 26.83 -11.37 11.19
CA GLY A 20 26.24 -10.16 11.82
C GLY A 20 26.08 -8.99 10.84
N VAL A 21 27.05 -8.78 9.96
CA VAL A 21 26.99 -7.72 8.93
C VAL A 21 25.95 -8.05 7.86
N ALA A 22 25.79 -9.32 7.48
CA ALA A 22 24.78 -9.74 6.48
C ALA A 22 23.33 -9.56 6.97
N LEU A 23 23.08 -9.60 8.28
CA LEU A 23 21.75 -9.42 8.88
C LEU A 23 21.33 -7.95 9.06
N SER A 24 22.24 -7.00 8.95
CA SER A 24 21.95 -5.56 9.15
C SER A 24 21.25 -4.86 7.95
N GLY A 25 21.08 -5.55 6.83
CA GLY A 25 20.53 -5.00 5.59
C GLY A 25 19.01 -4.85 5.50
N CYS A 26 18.22 -5.25 6.53
CA CYS A 26 16.77 -5.21 6.49
C CYS A 26 16.23 -3.82 6.84
N SER A 27 16.25 -2.86 5.91
CA SER A 27 15.62 -1.55 6.10
C SER A 27 14.09 -1.60 5.84
N SER A 28 13.33 -0.78 6.57
CA SER A 28 11.92 -0.61 6.29
C SER A 28 11.74 0.36 5.11
N ILE A 29 10.88 0.00 4.16
CA ILE A 29 10.53 0.82 3.02
C ILE A 29 9.26 1.60 3.37
N ARG A 30 9.26 2.92 3.13
CA ARG A 30 8.08 3.78 3.19
C ARG A 30 7.59 4.02 1.79
N GLU A 31 6.33 3.73 1.56
CA GLU A 31 5.65 3.95 0.29
C GLU A 31 4.58 5.03 0.48
N SER A 32 4.78 6.18 -0.15
CA SER A 32 3.82 7.28 -0.17
C SER A 32 2.98 7.20 -1.43
N ARG A 33 1.67 7.33 -1.29
CA ARG A 33 0.70 7.31 -2.40
C ARG A 33 -0.28 8.47 -2.27
N GLY A 34 -0.67 9.01 -3.42
CA GLY A 34 -1.66 10.05 -3.53
C GLY A 34 -1.09 11.46 -3.35
N TYR A 35 -1.89 12.36 -2.84
CA TYR A 35 -1.59 13.78 -2.68
C TYR A 35 -0.55 14.03 -1.59
N VAL A 36 0.40 14.93 -1.83
CA VAL A 36 1.34 15.35 -0.78
C VAL A 36 0.68 16.48 0.01
N VAL A 37 0.18 16.14 1.20
CA VAL A 37 -0.55 17.09 2.05
C VAL A 37 0.40 18.13 2.63
N ASP A 38 0.20 19.39 2.25
CA ASP A 38 0.75 20.54 2.96
C ASP A 38 -0.33 21.14 3.87
N ASN A 39 -0.11 21.03 5.17
CA ASN A 39 -1.07 21.53 6.17
C ASN A 39 -1.26 23.04 6.13
N VAL A 40 -0.27 23.80 5.66
CA VAL A 40 -0.37 25.26 5.56
C VAL A 40 -1.33 25.62 4.43
N LEU A 41 -1.17 24.97 3.27
CA LEU A 41 -2.05 25.20 2.12
C LEU A 41 -3.50 24.79 2.39
N VAL A 42 -3.70 23.66 3.08
CA VAL A 42 -5.06 23.22 3.45
C VAL A 42 -5.74 24.23 4.38
N ARG A 43 -5.02 24.78 5.35
CA ARG A 43 -5.57 25.79 6.28
C ARG A 43 -5.80 27.15 5.64
N SER A 44 -5.19 27.43 4.50
CA SER A 44 -5.40 28.69 3.78
C SER A 44 -6.73 28.73 3.03
N ILE A 45 -7.38 27.59 2.82
CA ILE A 45 -8.68 27.52 2.16
C ILE A 45 -9.75 28.08 3.09
N GLN A 46 -10.48 29.11 2.60
CA GLN A 46 -11.46 29.85 3.38
C GLN A 46 -12.87 29.60 2.83
N PRO A 47 -13.77 28.94 3.59
CA PRO A 47 -15.15 28.77 3.21
C PRO A 47 -15.84 30.13 2.98
N GLY A 48 -16.67 30.22 1.95
CA GLY A 48 -17.38 31.44 1.55
C GLY A 48 -16.54 32.46 0.76
N ILE A 49 -15.21 32.31 0.69
CA ILE A 49 -14.29 33.21 -0.03
C ILE A 49 -13.65 32.50 -1.22
N ASP A 50 -13.12 31.30 -1.00
CA ASP A 50 -12.48 30.52 -2.05
C ASP A 50 -13.51 29.82 -2.95
N ASN A 51 -13.09 29.54 -4.18
CA ASN A 51 -13.87 28.83 -5.17
C ASN A 51 -13.04 27.69 -5.78
N GLN A 52 -13.65 26.87 -6.66
CA GLN A 52 -12.98 25.74 -7.30
C GLN A 52 -11.65 26.13 -7.96
N ARG A 53 -11.59 27.29 -8.64
CA ARG A 53 -10.38 27.72 -9.32
C ARG A 53 -9.26 28.10 -8.31
N SER A 54 -9.59 28.78 -7.23
CA SER A 54 -8.60 29.14 -6.19
C SER A 54 -8.11 27.90 -5.45
N VAL A 55 -9.02 26.94 -5.15
CA VAL A 55 -8.65 25.66 -4.53
C VAL A 55 -7.74 24.83 -5.45
N GLU A 56 -8.05 24.74 -6.76
CA GLU A 56 -7.17 24.04 -7.71
C GLU A 56 -5.81 24.76 -7.85
N GLY A 57 -5.79 26.08 -7.81
CA GLY A 57 -4.54 26.86 -7.81
C GLY A 57 -3.68 26.64 -6.56
N THR A 58 -4.31 26.43 -5.40
CA THR A 58 -3.63 26.26 -4.11
C THR A 58 -3.25 24.82 -3.84
N LEU A 59 -4.18 23.89 -3.99
CA LEU A 59 -3.99 22.46 -3.68
C LEU A 59 -3.66 21.61 -4.93
N GLY A 60 -3.83 22.15 -6.12
CA GLY A 60 -3.72 21.40 -7.35
C GLY A 60 -4.97 20.57 -7.63
N ARG A 61 -4.86 19.63 -8.57
CA ARG A 61 -5.98 18.76 -8.94
C ARG A 61 -6.34 17.78 -7.84
N PRO A 62 -7.64 17.56 -7.56
CA PRO A 62 -8.07 16.57 -6.58
C PRO A 62 -7.71 15.14 -7.01
N THR A 63 -7.60 14.25 -6.03
CA THR A 63 -7.41 12.81 -6.29
C THR A 63 -8.63 12.21 -6.99
N PHE A 64 -9.82 12.60 -6.57
CA PHE A 64 -11.10 12.31 -7.22
C PHE A 64 -12.16 13.31 -6.77
N THR A 65 -13.28 13.34 -7.50
CA THR A 65 -14.44 14.19 -7.22
C THR A 65 -15.67 13.33 -6.96
N SER A 66 -16.63 13.84 -6.17
CA SER A 66 -17.94 13.18 -6.01
C SER A 66 -18.64 13.08 -7.36
N GLN A 67 -19.32 11.96 -7.59
CA GLN A 67 -20.16 11.76 -8.79
C GLN A 67 -21.64 11.98 -8.50
N PHE A 68 -22.02 12.03 -7.22
CA PHE A 68 -23.39 12.16 -6.77
C PHE A 68 -23.48 13.19 -5.65
N GLY A 69 -24.60 13.90 -5.59
CA GLY A 69 -24.85 14.94 -4.59
C GLY A 69 -24.07 16.22 -4.86
N GLU A 70 -23.72 16.93 -3.81
CA GLU A 70 -22.96 18.18 -3.90
C GLU A 70 -21.54 17.94 -4.39
N THR A 71 -21.00 18.89 -5.13
CA THR A 71 -19.63 18.79 -5.67
C THR A 71 -18.62 18.78 -4.53
N THR A 72 -17.99 17.65 -4.33
CA THR A 72 -16.93 17.49 -3.30
C THR A 72 -15.64 17.00 -3.94
N TRP A 73 -14.54 17.68 -3.66
CA TRP A 73 -13.20 17.31 -4.09
C TRP A 73 -12.45 16.63 -2.96
N TYR A 74 -11.85 15.48 -3.28
CA TYR A 74 -11.12 14.69 -2.31
C TYR A 74 -9.63 14.65 -2.64
N TYR A 75 -8.81 15.01 -1.66
CA TYR A 75 -7.36 14.88 -1.70
C TYR A 75 -6.93 13.81 -0.72
N VAL A 76 -6.45 12.69 -1.24
CA VAL A 76 -6.12 11.51 -0.42
C VAL A 76 -4.62 11.29 -0.38
N SER A 77 -4.08 11.15 0.81
CA SER A 77 -2.68 10.82 1.08
C SER A 77 -2.59 9.59 1.96
N SER A 78 -1.69 8.68 1.62
CA SER A 78 -1.45 7.48 2.42
C SER A 78 0.03 7.12 2.40
N VAL A 79 0.60 6.90 3.59
CA VAL A 79 1.96 6.40 3.75
C VAL A 79 1.90 5.02 4.38
N THR A 80 2.43 4.02 3.67
CA THR A 80 2.48 2.63 4.12
C THR A 80 3.91 2.23 4.43
N GLY A 81 4.14 1.68 5.61
CA GLY A 81 5.41 1.07 6.00
C GLY A 81 5.43 -0.40 5.64
N ARG A 82 6.47 -0.82 4.93
CA ARG A 82 6.75 -2.22 4.60
C ARG A 82 8.01 -2.69 5.31
N LYS A 83 7.92 -3.84 5.96
CA LYS A 83 9.06 -4.55 6.53
C LYS A 83 9.09 -5.96 5.96
N PRO A 84 10.28 -6.57 5.80
CA PRO A 84 10.38 -7.96 5.38
C PRO A 84 9.54 -8.88 6.28
N PHE A 85 8.84 -9.83 5.70
CA PHE A 85 8.03 -10.84 6.39
C PHE A 85 6.87 -10.33 7.25
N ILE A 86 6.59 -9.02 7.26
CA ILE A 86 5.49 -8.42 8.03
C ILE A 86 4.49 -7.79 7.06
N ARG A 87 3.20 -7.97 7.34
CA ARG A 87 2.14 -7.32 6.54
C ARG A 87 2.30 -5.80 6.55
N PRO A 88 2.21 -5.14 5.38
CA PRO A 88 2.28 -3.68 5.30
C PRO A 88 1.25 -3.03 6.23
N ARG A 89 1.64 -1.91 6.84
CA ARG A 89 0.76 -1.15 7.73
C ARG A 89 0.73 0.30 7.30
N ILE A 90 -0.46 0.89 7.29
CA ILE A 90 -0.64 2.32 7.09
C ILE A 90 -0.05 3.02 8.31
N GLN A 91 0.91 3.92 8.06
CA GLN A 91 1.57 4.74 9.08
C GLN A 91 0.94 6.12 9.19
N SER A 92 0.50 6.67 8.06
CA SER A 92 -0.17 7.95 7.97
C SER A 92 -1.23 7.88 6.89
N HIS A 93 -2.38 8.48 7.17
CA HIS A 93 -3.47 8.63 6.22
C HIS A 93 -4.14 9.97 6.45
N ALA A 94 -4.43 10.68 5.39
CA ALA A 94 -5.17 11.92 5.44
C ALA A 94 -6.09 12.02 4.23
N VAL A 95 -7.32 12.41 4.47
CA VAL A 95 -8.29 12.77 3.45
C VAL A 95 -8.73 14.20 3.72
N ILE A 96 -8.63 15.06 2.72
CA ILE A 96 -9.16 16.41 2.75
C ILE A 96 -10.36 16.40 1.80
N ALA A 97 -11.53 16.72 2.32
CA ALA A 97 -12.76 16.86 1.57
C ALA A 97 -13.09 18.36 1.50
N VAL A 98 -13.11 18.91 0.29
CA VAL A 98 -13.52 20.29 0.03
C VAL A 98 -14.86 20.23 -0.67
N GLN A 99 -15.91 20.69 0.00
CA GLN A 99 -17.27 20.72 -0.48
C GLN A 99 -17.57 22.09 -1.08
N PHE A 100 -18.22 22.11 -2.24
CA PHE A 100 -18.59 23.33 -2.95
C PHE A 100 -20.10 23.47 -3.01
N ASP A 101 -20.56 24.70 -2.93
CA ASP A 101 -21.95 25.06 -3.16
C ASP A 101 -22.30 25.03 -4.68
N GLU A 102 -23.56 25.27 -5.01
CA GLU A 102 -24.04 25.32 -6.41
C GLU A 102 -23.38 26.43 -7.24
N ALA A 103 -22.88 27.49 -6.60
CA ALA A 103 -22.18 28.59 -7.26
C ALA A 103 -20.68 28.28 -7.48
N GLY A 104 -20.18 27.16 -6.93
CA GLY A 104 -18.79 26.72 -7.00
C GLY A 104 -17.89 27.36 -5.96
N ASN A 105 -18.43 27.98 -4.90
CA ASN A 105 -17.64 28.47 -3.77
C ASN A 105 -17.47 27.38 -2.73
N VAL A 106 -16.38 27.45 -1.94
CA VAL A 106 -16.13 26.50 -0.87
C VAL A 106 -17.17 26.66 0.23
N ALA A 107 -17.98 25.61 0.44
CA ALA A 107 -18.92 25.53 1.56
C ALA A 107 -18.22 25.02 2.83
N SER A 108 -17.39 24.00 2.71
CA SER A 108 -16.60 23.45 3.82
C SER A 108 -15.29 22.84 3.35
N ALA A 109 -14.30 22.78 4.24
CA ALA A 109 -13.06 22.05 4.04
C ALA A 109 -12.74 21.24 5.30
N GLU A 110 -12.90 19.93 5.20
CA GLU A 110 -12.73 19.02 6.32
C GLU A 110 -11.53 18.11 6.11
N ARG A 111 -10.87 17.76 7.20
CA ARG A 111 -9.77 16.81 7.20
C ARG A 111 -10.06 15.65 8.13
N SER A 112 -9.93 14.44 7.59
CA SER A 112 -9.95 13.19 8.35
C SER A 112 -8.59 12.50 8.33
N GLY A 113 -8.32 11.71 9.35
CA GLY A 113 -7.02 11.06 9.56
C GLY A 113 -7.13 9.54 9.68
N ILE A 114 -6.03 8.95 10.16
CA ILE A 114 -5.90 7.50 10.35
C ILE A 114 -6.87 6.94 11.40
N ASP A 115 -7.33 7.76 12.32
CA ASP A 115 -8.29 7.48 13.38
C ASP A 115 -9.68 7.11 12.84
N GLN A 116 -10.02 7.62 11.66
CA GLN A 116 -11.30 7.35 11.00
C GLN A 116 -11.25 6.15 10.03
N ILE A 117 -10.12 5.46 9.92
CA ILE A 117 -10.02 4.27 9.07
C ILE A 117 -10.76 3.09 9.70
N VAL A 118 -11.82 2.66 9.03
CA VAL A 118 -12.55 1.45 9.38
C VAL A 118 -11.79 0.21 8.89
N ARG A 119 -11.46 -0.70 9.81
CA ARG A 119 -10.89 -2.00 9.47
C ARG A 119 -12.02 -2.98 9.14
N LEU A 120 -12.22 -3.22 7.88
CA LEU A 120 -13.14 -4.26 7.43
C LEU A 120 -12.52 -5.63 7.68
N ARG A 121 -13.34 -6.53 8.23
CA ARG A 121 -13.03 -7.96 8.30
C ARG A 121 -13.88 -8.65 7.25
N PRO A 122 -13.31 -9.08 6.12
CA PRO A 122 -14.05 -9.84 5.13
C PRO A 122 -14.60 -11.11 5.79
N ASP A 123 -15.80 -11.50 5.39
CA ASP A 123 -16.36 -12.79 5.78
C ASP A 123 -15.45 -13.91 5.26
N GLY A 124 -15.14 -14.87 6.12
CA GLY A 124 -14.29 -16.00 5.80
C GLY A 124 -15.02 -17.15 5.10
N ASP A 125 -16.33 -17.03 4.92
CA ASP A 125 -17.13 -18.04 4.28
C ASP A 125 -16.76 -18.20 2.80
N LYS A 126 -16.57 -19.43 2.39
CA LYS A 126 -16.26 -19.75 1.00
C LYS A 126 -17.55 -19.91 0.23
N THR A 127 -17.71 -19.16 -0.83
CA THR A 127 -18.79 -19.40 -1.80
C THR A 127 -18.54 -20.73 -2.48
N PRO A 128 -19.44 -21.73 -2.35
CA PRO A 128 -19.29 -23.00 -3.07
C PRO A 128 -19.35 -22.71 -4.58
N THR A 129 -18.23 -22.87 -5.24
CA THR A 129 -18.14 -22.76 -6.69
C THR A 129 -18.10 -24.18 -7.25
N LEU A 130 -18.80 -24.42 -8.37
CA LEU A 130 -18.75 -25.67 -9.13
C LEU A 130 -17.40 -25.80 -9.86
N GLY A 131 -16.30 -25.51 -9.17
CA GLY A 131 -14.96 -25.69 -9.69
C GLY A 131 -14.48 -27.14 -9.54
N ARG A 132 -13.62 -27.58 -10.46
CA ARG A 132 -12.91 -28.86 -10.32
C ARG A 132 -11.86 -28.67 -9.20
N GLU A 133 -11.96 -29.48 -8.15
CA GLU A 133 -10.90 -29.56 -7.14
C GLU A 133 -9.70 -30.30 -7.74
N ARG A 134 -8.62 -29.58 -7.94
CA ARG A 134 -7.34 -30.16 -8.34
C ARG A 134 -6.46 -30.31 -7.13
N GLY A 135 -5.84 -31.47 -6.97
CA GLY A 135 -4.84 -31.66 -5.93
C GLY A 135 -3.55 -30.89 -6.25
N PHE A 136 -2.82 -30.49 -5.23
CA PHE A 136 -1.55 -29.78 -5.39
C PHE A 136 -0.59 -30.47 -6.37
N PHE A 137 -0.51 -31.79 -6.33
CA PHE A 137 0.32 -32.58 -7.25
C PHE A 137 -0.26 -32.67 -8.68
N GLU A 138 -1.56 -32.59 -8.81
CA GLU A 138 -2.22 -32.55 -10.12
C GLU A 138 -1.96 -31.21 -10.82
N ASP A 139 -1.98 -30.09 -10.05
CA ASP A 139 -1.64 -28.75 -10.57
C ASP A 139 -0.16 -28.65 -10.92
N LEU A 140 0.72 -29.27 -10.12
CA LEU A 140 2.17 -29.16 -10.31
C LEU A 140 2.66 -30.10 -11.45
N PHE A 141 2.10 -31.27 -11.57
CA PHE A 141 2.56 -32.31 -12.50
C PHE A 141 1.54 -32.69 -13.60
N GLY A 142 0.29 -32.30 -13.48
CA GLY A 142 -0.79 -32.65 -14.40
C GLY A 142 -0.61 -32.16 -15.84
N ASN A 143 0.31 -31.20 -16.04
CA ASN A 143 0.66 -30.69 -17.38
C ASN A 143 1.94 -31.32 -17.95
N ILE A 144 2.62 -32.17 -17.18
CA ILE A 144 3.82 -32.89 -17.62
C ILE A 144 3.38 -34.12 -18.39
N GLY A 145 3.36 -34.05 -19.68
CA GLY A 145 3.00 -35.17 -20.57
C GLY A 145 1.95 -34.87 -21.66
N GLN A 146 1.32 -33.72 -21.59
CA GLN A 146 0.38 -33.31 -22.65
C GLN A 146 1.04 -32.58 -23.84
N VAL A 147 2.35 -32.35 -23.79
CA VAL A 147 3.12 -31.73 -24.88
C VAL A 147 3.75 -32.82 -25.77
N GLY A 148 2.97 -33.74 -26.25
CA GLY A 148 3.60 -34.82 -27.04
C GLY A 148 2.72 -35.81 -27.75
N ALA A 149 1.49 -35.47 -28.09
CA ALA A 149 0.71 -36.26 -29.03
C ALA A 149 0.26 -35.42 -30.22
N PRO A 150 1.09 -35.25 -31.28
CA PRO A 150 0.57 -34.79 -32.54
C PRO A 150 -0.17 -35.95 -33.19
N GLY A 151 -1.51 -35.85 -33.31
CA GLY A 151 -2.26 -36.48 -34.37
C GLY A 151 -2.35 -38.01 -34.33
N ALA A 152 -3.45 -38.52 -33.78
CA ALA A 152 -4.10 -39.68 -34.32
C ALA A 152 -5.52 -39.27 -34.73
N GLY A 153 -5.58 -38.62 -35.89
CA GLY A 153 -6.80 -38.53 -36.66
C GLY A 153 -6.93 -39.85 -37.43
N GLY A 154 -8.08 -40.48 -37.32
CA GLY A 154 -8.59 -41.54 -38.10
C GLY A 154 -10.10 -41.46 -38.10
#